data_8d535e3856b3141bf612d526309fa27b
#
_entry.id   8d535e3856b3141bf612d526309fa27b
#
_cell.length_a   1.000
_cell.length_b   1.000
_cell.length_c   1.000
_cell.angle_alpha   90.00
_cell.angle_beta   90.00
_cell.angle_gamma   90.00
#
_symmetry.space_group_name_H-M   'P 1'
#
loop_
_entity.id
_entity.type
_entity.pdbx_description
1 polymer ?
#
loop_
_entity_poly.entity_id
_entity_poly.type
_entity_poly.pdbx_seq_one_letter_code
_entity_poly.pdbx_strand_id
1 'polypeptide(L)'
;EFICQEARIDGIQIKCQVQQTGNTSVGLTLTDVASGDTVAVCRKELSEIKSGKWNTFSFETVENCKGKTYRLELEGQDVTWFACRGAQPKTDLYINGSEQDGTLLVKTVSNRFDVETFGVFLILVLYVYLFFRFLNRLFSR
;
A
#
# COMPACT_ATOMS: atom_id res chain seq x y z
N GLU A 1 5.58 10.65 9.20
CA GLU A 1 6.57 9.56 9.13
C GLU A 1 5.92 8.25 9.59
N PHE A 2 6.41 7.11 9.12
CA PHE A 2 5.88 5.81 9.52
C PHE A 2 6.99 4.74 9.50
N ILE A 3 6.83 3.70 10.33
CA ILE A 3 7.72 2.54 10.33
C ILE A 3 7.14 1.45 9.43
N CYS A 4 7.90 1.02 8.42
CA CYS A 4 7.48 -0.03 7.51
C CYS A 4 7.41 -1.39 8.21
N GLN A 5 6.29 -2.09 8.08
CA GLN A 5 6.10 -3.44 8.62
C GLN A 5 6.39 -4.52 7.55
N GLU A 6 6.34 -4.13 6.28
CA GLU A 6 6.53 -5.02 5.14
C GLU A 6 8.01 -5.16 4.77
N ALA A 7 8.39 -6.31 4.19
CA ALA A 7 9.76 -6.52 3.71
C ALA A 7 10.06 -5.69 2.44
N ARG A 8 9.02 -5.36 1.67
CA ARG A 8 9.08 -4.53 0.46
C ARG A 8 7.81 -3.73 0.27
N ILE A 9 7.91 -2.63 -0.46
CA ILE A 9 6.79 -1.74 -0.80
C ILE A 9 6.79 -1.54 -2.32
N ASP A 10 5.66 -1.79 -2.97
CA ASP A 10 5.44 -1.61 -4.41
C ASP A 10 4.54 -0.40 -4.71
N GLY A 11 4.00 0.20 -3.68
CA GLY A 11 3.13 1.37 -3.77
C GLY A 11 2.51 1.75 -2.44
N ILE A 12 1.81 2.86 -2.47
CA ILE A 12 1.08 3.40 -1.31
C ILE A 12 -0.34 3.72 -1.74
N GLN A 13 -1.31 3.33 -0.94
CA GLN A 13 -2.71 3.72 -1.08
C GLN A 13 -3.04 4.84 -0.11
N ILE A 14 -3.66 5.88 -0.63
CA ILE A 14 -4.07 7.04 0.15
C ILE A 14 -5.53 7.36 -0.14
N LYS A 15 -6.26 7.71 0.89
CA LYS A 15 -7.62 8.19 0.76
C LYS A 15 -7.61 9.71 0.67
N CYS A 16 -8.17 10.25 -0.41
CA CYS A 16 -8.24 11.69 -0.64
C CYS A 16 -9.55 12.08 -1.33
N GLN A 17 -9.90 13.34 -1.23
CA GLN A 17 -11.03 13.94 -1.91
C GLN A 17 -10.54 15.06 -2.83
N VAL A 18 -10.98 15.04 -4.07
CA VAL A 18 -10.69 16.07 -5.06
C VAL A 18 -11.77 17.14 -4.93
N GLN A 19 -11.36 18.41 -4.83
CA GLN A 19 -12.26 19.54 -4.70
C GLN A 19 -12.67 20.12 -6.04
N GLN A 20 -11.75 20.14 -7.02
CA GLN A 20 -12.01 20.59 -8.37
C GLN A 20 -11.31 19.70 -9.39
N THR A 21 -11.92 19.52 -10.55
CA THR A 21 -11.28 18.86 -11.69
C THR A 21 -10.42 19.88 -12.43
N GLY A 22 -9.12 19.83 -12.19
CA GLY A 22 -8.12 20.67 -12.86
C GLY A 22 -7.05 19.84 -13.54
N ASN A 23 -6.23 20.49 -14.38
CA ASN A 23 -5.06 19.87 -15.01
C ASN A 23 -3.84 19.86 -14.07
N THR A 24 -4.07 19.71 -12.77
CA THR A 24 -3.02 19.62 -11.74
C THR A 24 -2.69 18.18 -11.45
N SER A 25 -1.46 17.94 -11.04
CA SER A 25 -0.98 16.61 -10.64
C SER A 25 -0.79 16.54 -9.12
N VAL A 26 -0.96 15.35 -8.58
CA VAL A 26 -0.65 15.00 -7.19
C VAL A 26 0.68 14.26 -7.18
N GLY A 27 1.62 14.75 -6.40
CA GLY A 27 2.93 14.16 -6.17
C GLY A 27 2.97 13.38 -4.86
N LEU A 28 3.67 12.27 -4.89
CA LEU A 28 4.02 11.46 -3.72
C LEU A 28 5.53 11.22 -3.76
N THR A 29 6.21 11.55 -2.66
CA THR A 29 7.64 11.31 -2.48
C THR A 29 7.84 10.49 -1.22
N LEU A 30 8.62 9.42 -1.33
CA LEU A 30 8.99 8.55 -0.21
C LEU A 30 10.49 8.68 0.04
N THR A 31 10.86 9.05 1.25
CA THR A 31 12.25 9.26 1.67
C THR A 31 12.59 8.33 2.84
N ASP A 32 13.73 7.65 2.78
CA ASP A 32 14.29 6.91 3.92
C ASP A 32 14.84 7.92 4.92
N VAL A 33 14.30 7.94 6.14
CA VAL A 33 14.66 8.93 7.16
C VAL A 33 16.10 8.75 7.64
N ALA A 34 16.62 7.52 7.64
CA ALA A 34 17.95 7.22 8.13
C ALA A 34 19.07 7.68 7.18
N SER A 35 18.87 7.51 5.88
CA SER A 35 19.85 7.94 4.87
C SER A 35 19.58 9.33 4.31
N GLY A 36 18.32 9.80 4.38
CA GLY A 36 17.87 11.02 3.72
C GLY A 36 17.64 10.86 2.21
N ASP A 37 17.74 9.63 1.68
CA ASP A 37 17.60 9.37 0.26
C ASP A 37 16.12 9.25 -0.14
N THR A 38 15.78 9.85 -1.26
CA THR A 38 14.48 9.64 -1.90
C THR A 38 14.47 8.27 -2.56
N VAL A 39 13.63 7.36 -2.07
CA VAL A 39 13.55 5.97 -2.53
C VAL A 39 12.45 5.73 -3.55
N ALA A 40 11.42 6.59 -3.57
CA ALA A 40 10.37 6.52 -4.57
C ALA A 40 9.72 7.88 -4.80
N VAL A 41 9.34 8.12 -6.05
CA VAL A 41 8.56 9.30 -6.47
C VAL A 41 7.46 8.82 -7.42
N CYS A 42 6.24 9.26 -7.17
CA CYS A 42 5.12 8.98 -8.05
C CYS A 42 4.30 10.25 -8.26
N ARG A 43 3.83 10.47 -9.49
CA ARG A 43 2.89 11.54 -9.82
C ARG A 43 1.67 10.95 -10.49
N LYS A 44 0.51 11.48 -10.15
CA LYS A 44 -0.76 11.14 -10.78
C LYS A 44 -1.51 12.40 -11.18
N GLU A 45 -2.13 12.37 -12.33
CA GLU A 45 -3.03 13.44 -12.71
C GLU A 45 -4.30 13.43 -11.85
N LEU A 46 -4.83 14.61 -11.58
CA LEU A 46 -6.02 14.76 -10.74
C LEU A 46 -7.23 14.01 -11.34
N SER A 47 -7.28 13.91 -12.67
CA SER A 47 -8.29 13.16 -13.44
C SER A 47 -8.29 11.65 -13.15
N GLU A 48 -7.17 11.08 -12.74
CA GLU A 48 -7.02 9.66 -12.40
C GLU A 48 -7.39 9.36 -10.94
N ILE A 49 -7.55 10.40 -10.13
CA ILE A 49 -7.85 10.26 -8.71
C ILE A 49 -9.35 10.11 -8.48
N LYS A 50 -9.71 9.00 -7.85
CA LYS A 50 -11.10 8.70 -7.47
C LYS A 50 -11.41 9.37 -6.14
N SER A 51 -12.20 10.45 -6.18
CA SER A 51 -12.58 11.23 -5.01
C SER A 51 -13.29 10.38 -3.95
N GLY A 52 -12.88 10.51 -2.70
CA GLY A 52 -13.42 9.77 -1.55
C GLY A 52 -13.05 8.30 -1.48
N LYS A 53 -12.24 7.78 -2.42
CA LYS A 53 -11.80 6.38 -2.47
C LYS A 53 -10.30 6.24 -2.18
N TRP A 54 -9.88 4.99 -2.00
CA TRP A 54 -8.47 4.64 -1.93
C TRP A 54 -7.85 4.75 -3.33
N ASN A 55 -6.79 5.54 -3.44
CA ASN A 55 -6.03 5.72 -4.67
C ASN A 55 -4.64 5.13 -4.50
N THR A 56 -4.24 4.26 -5.42
CA THR A 56 -2.94 3.59 -5.39
C THR A 56 -1.92 4.41 -6.17
N PHE A 57 -0.83 4.76 -5.51
CA PHE A 57 0.37 5.33 -6.10
C PHE A 57 1.41 4.23 -6.19
N SER A 58 1.62 3.70 -7.40
CA SER A 58 2.59 2.64 -7.64
C SER A 58 3.93 3.24 -8.07
N PHE A 59 5.02 2.64 -7.61
CA PHE A 59 6.38 3.00 -7.95
C PHE A 59 7.26 1.74 -8.02
N GLU A 60 8.51 1.90 -8.39
CA GLU A 60 9.46 0.79 -8.42
C GLU A 60 9.62 0.19 -7.01
N THR A 61 9.69 -1.14 -6.94
CA THR A 61 9.76 -1.88 -5.67
C THR A 61 10.91 -1.40 -4.80
N VAL A 62 10.59 -0.97 -3.60
CA VAL A 62 11.57 -0.67 -2.55
C VAL A 62 11.75 -1.91 -1.68
N GLU A 63 12.93 -2.48 -1.69
CA GLU A 63 13.27 -3.71 -0.97
C GLU A 63 13.87 -3.43 0.42
N ASN A 64 13.85 -4.45 1.30
CA ASN A 64 14.44 -4.39 2.64
C ASN A 64 13.88 -3.25 3.51
N CYS A 65 12.57 -3.04 3.43
CA CYS A 65 11.87 -1.93 4.10
C CYS A 65 11.55 -2.22 5.57
N LYS A 66 11.47 -3.49 5.98
CA LYS A 66 10.99 -3.88 7.31
C LYS A 66 11.80 -3.25 8.44
N GLY A 67 11.11 -2.54 9.30
CA GLY A 67 11.69 -1.85 10.45
C GLY A 67 12.33 -0.50 10.15
N LYS A 68 12.39 -0.08 8.88
CA LYS A 68 12.88 1.24 8.50
C LYS A 68 11.80 2.30 8.65
N THR A 69 12.22 3.51 8.94
CA THR A 69 11.35 4.69 9.02
C THR A 69 11.37 5.44 7.70
N TYR A 70 10.20 5.67 7.14
CA TYR A 70 10.02 6.43 5.92
C TYR A 70 9.21 7.70 6.18
N ARG A 71 9.60 8.77 5.49
CA ARG A 71 8.83 10.00 5.38
C ARG A 71 8.08 9.96 4.07
N LEU A 72 6.75 10.11 4.16
CA LEU A 72 5.87 10.27 3.02
C LEU A 72 5.50 11.74 2.89
N GLU A 73 5.86 12.33 1.77
CA GLU A 73 5.50 13.71 1.42
C GLU A 73 4.46 13.68 0.31
N LEU A 74 3.41 14.46 0.49
CA LEU A 74 2.30 14.58 -0.44
C LEU A 74 2.17 16.03 -0.88
N GLU A 75 2.18 16.24 -2.18
CA GLU A 75 1.99 17.52 -2.81
C GLU A 75 0.76 17.48 -3.72
N GLY A 76 -0.08 18.49 -3.65
CA GLY A 76 -1.22 18.62 -4.56
C GLY A 76 -2.05 19.84 -4.24
N GLN A 77 -2.49 20.51 -5.28
CA GLN A 77 -3.50 21.55 -5.19
C GLN A 77 -4.88 20.92 -5.41
N ASP A 78 -5.90 21.51 -4.80
CA ASP A 78 -7.31 21.06 -4.92
C ASP A 78 -7.59 19.63 -4.42
N VAL A 79 -6.73 19.12 -3.52
CA VAL A 79 -6.88 17.79 -2.89
C VAL A 79 -6.97 17.93 -1.38
N THR A 80 -7.94 17.27 -0.78
CA THR A 80 -8.06 17.13 0.67
C THR A 80 -7.65 15.71 1.08
N TRP A 81 -6.66 15.62 1.93
CA TRP A 81 -6.17 14.37 2.47
C TRP A 81 -6.96 13.97 3.71
N PHE A 82 -7.30 12.70 3.81
CA PHE A 82 -8.00 12.18 4.99
C PHE A 82 -7.00 11.74 6.05
N ALA A 83 -7.19 12.25 7.26
CA ALA A 83 -6.43 11.85 8.44
C ALA A 83 -7.38 11.39 9.54
N CYS A 84 -6.93 10.47 10.38
CA CYS A 84 -7.60 10.07 11.61
C CYS A 84 -7.02 10.85 12.79
N ARG A 85 -7.87 11.26 13.72
CA ARG A 85 -7.44 11.80 15.02
C ARG A 85 -6.96 10.68 15.94
N GLY A 86 -5.93 10.95 16.69
CA GLY A 86 -5.33 10.03 17.66
C GLY A 86 -3.98 9.52 17.16
N ALA A 87 -2.99 9.57 18.04
CA ALA A 87 -1.67 9.05 17.78
C ALA A 87 -1.74 7.52 17.62
N GLN A 88 -1.43 7.03 16.45
CA GLN A 88 -1.09 5.62 16.31
C GLN A 88 0.38 5.44 16.71
N PRO A 89 0.71 4.42 17.49
CA PRO A 89 2.10 4.16 17.82
C PRO A 89 2.92 3.99 16.54
N LYS A 90 4.00 4.75 16.41
CA LYS A 90 4.96 4.72 15.30
C LYS A 90 4.60 5.52 14.03
N THR A 91 3.73 6.51 14.14
CA THR A 91 3.44 7.43 13.03
C THR A 91 3.36 8.86 13.52
N ASP A 92 4.04 9.76 12.83
CA ASP A 92 4.01 11.20 13.09
C ASP A 92 3.43 11.92 11.87
N LEU A 93 2.51 12.84 12.09
CA LEU A 93 1.89 13.65 11.07
C LEU A 93 2.42 15.08 11.10
N TYR A 94 2.89 15.56 9.97
CA TYR A 94 3.30 16.96 9.79
C TYR A 94 2.44 17.63 8.73
N ILE A 95 1.93 18.82 9.03
CA ILE A 95 1.23 19.67 8.07
C ILE A 95 1.99 20.99 7.96
N ASN A 96 2.50 21.28 6.77
CA ASN A 96 3.33 22.48 6.52
C ASN A 96 4.50 22.61 7.51
N GLY A 97 5.14 21.49 7.87
CA GLY A 97 6.27 21.45 8.79
C GLY A 97 5.92 21.50 10.28
N SER A 98 4.65 21.61 10.64
CA SER A 98 4.19 21.57 12.03
C SER A 98 3.63 20.19 12.38
N GLU A 99 4.10 19.64 13.49
CA GLU A 99 3.59 18.36 14.02
C GLU A 99 2.14 18.52 14.47
N GLN A 100 1.31 17.55 14.11
CA GLN A 100 -0.13 17.52 14.41
C GLN A 100 -0.53 16.18 14.99
N ASP A 101 -1.48 16.19 15.90
CA ASP A 101 -2.09 14.98 16.43
C ASP A 101 -2.92 14.29 15.35
N GLY A 102 -2.46 13.12 14.91
CA GLY A 102 -3.20 12.33 13.94
C GLY A 102 -2.32 11.45 13.08
N THR A 103 -2.96 10.68 12.25
CA THR A 103 -2.32 9.82 11.27
C THR A 103 -3.03 9.94 9.93
N LEU A 104 -2.27 10.10 8.86
CA LEU A 104 -2.80 10.07 7.51
C LEU A 104 -3.40 8.68 7.21
N LEU A 105 -4.53 8.63 6.49
CA LEU A 105 -5.11 7.36 6.04
C LEU A 105 -4.30 6.81 4.88
N VAL A 106 -3.26 6.04 5.21
CA VAL A 106 -2.30 5.43 4.29
C VAL A 106 -2.26 3.93 4.49
N LYS A 107 -2.09 3.20 3.39
CA LYS A 107 -1.80 1.77 3.37
C LYS A 107 -0.61 1.50 2.47
N THR A 108 0.32 0.68 2.92
CA THR A 108 1.38 0.15 2.07
C THR A 108 0.83 -0.96 1.17
N VAL A 109 1.26 -0.98 -0.08
CA VAL A 109 0.93 -2.04 -1.03
C VAL A 109 2.20 -2.86 -1.25
N SER A 110 2.09 -4.15 -0.97
CA SER A 110 3.15 -5.11 -1.24
C SER A 110 2.55 -6.22 -2.11
N ASN A 111 3.05 -6.37 -3.32
CA ASN A 111 2.59 -7.40 -4.24
C ASN A 111 3.36 -8.70 -3.94
N ARG A 112 2.93 -9.41 -2.90
CA ARG A 112 3.52 -10.69 -2.52
C ARG A 112 2.81 -11.83 -3.24
N PHE A 113 3.59 -12.61 -3.99
CA PHE A 113 3.19 -13.99 -4.25
C PHE A 113 3.42 -14.79 -2.97
N ASP A 114 2.33 -15.10 -2.27
CA ASP A 114 2.39 -15.88 -1.04
C ASP A 114 2.57 -17.37 -1.39
N VAL A 115 3.83 -17.80 -1.34
CA VAL A 115 4.22 -19.18 -1.63
C VAL A 115 3.57 -20.17 -0.66
N GLU A 116 3.33 -19.75 0.59
CA GLU A 116 2.69 -20.61 1.60
C GLU A 116 1.22 -20.84 1.27
N THR A 117 0.47 -19.77 0.99
CA THR A 117 -0.94 -19.87 0.57
C THR A 117 -1.08 -20.62 -0.74
N PHE A 118 -0.19 -20.39 -1.70
CA PHE A 118 -0.17 -21.14 -2.96
C PHE A 118 0.11 -22.63 -2.73
N GLY A 119 1.06 -22.97 -1.86
CA GLY A 119 1.39 -24.35 -1.49
C GLY A 119 0.20 -25.08 -0.85
N VAL A 120 -0.48 -24.45 0.09
CA VAL A 120 -1.70 -24.99 0.72
C VAL A 120 -2.80 -25.22 -0.31
N PHE A 121 -3.03 -24.25 -1.21
CA PHE A 121 -4.02 -24.40 -2.27
C PHE A 121 -3.69 -25.55 -3.22
N LEU A 122 -2.43 -25.73 -3.58
CA LEU A 122 -1.97 -26.80 -4.46
C LEU A 122 -2.16 -28.19 -3.81
N ILE A 123 -1.86 -28.32 -2.51
CA ILE A 123 -2.10 -29.54 -1.74
C ILE A 123 -3.60 -29.87 -1.70
N LEU A 124 -4.44 -28.88 -1.49
CA LEU A 124 -5.90 -29.06 -1.45
C LEU A 124 -6.45 -29.54 -2.79
N VAL A 125 -6.01 -28.94 -3.90
CA VAL A 125 -6.39 -29.38 -5.25
C VAL A 125 -5.96 -30.83 -5.51
N LEU A 126 -4.74 -31.17 -5.11
CA LEU A 126 -4.20 -32.53 -5.27
C LEU A 126 -4.96 -33.54 -4.42
N TYR A 127 -5.36 -33.18 -3.21
CA TYR A 127 -6.20 -34.00 -2.34
C TYR A 127 -7.58 -34.26 -2.97
N VAL A 128 -8.24 -33.22 -3.48
CA VAL A 128 -9.54 -33.35 -4.15
C VAL A 128 -9.42 -34.22 -5.40
N TYR A 129 -8.35 -34.06 -6.19
CA TYR A 129 -8.10 -34.92 -7.37
C TYR A 129 -7.94 -36.40 -6.99
N LEU A 130 -7.13 -36.70 -5.98
CA LEU A 130 -6.91 -38.05 -5.50
C LEU A 130 -8.19 -38.67 -4.92
N PHE A 131 -8.99 -37.86 -4.21
CA PHE A 131 -10.28 -38.29 -3.67
C PHE A 131 -11.24 -38.73 -4.77
N PHE A 132 -11.41 -37.90 -5.82
CA PHE A 132 -12.25 -38.27 -6.96
C PHE A 132 -11.73 -39.49 -7.73
N ARG A 133 -10.44 -39.58 -7.89
CA ARG A 133 -9.80 -40.76 -8.50
C ARG A 133 -10.06 -42.02 -7.70
N PHE A 134 -10.00 -41.96 -6.39
CA PHE A 134 -10.32 -43.07 -5.49
C PHE A 134 -11.78 -43.45 -5.57
N LEU A 135 -12.71 -42.48 -5.54
CA LEU A 135 -14.15 -42.74 -5.72
C LEU A 135 -14.44 -43.42 -7.06
N ASN A 136 -13.89 -42.89 -8.14
CA ASN A 136 -14.07 -43.48 -9.46
C ASN A 136 -13.60 -44.95 -9.51
N ARG A 137 -12.48 -45.26 -8.85
CA ARG A 137 -11.99 -46.64 -8.75
C ARG A 137 -12.90 -47.54 -7.91
N LEU A 138 -13.56 -47.00 -6.87
CA LEU A 138 -14.50 -47.74 -6.03
C LEU A 138 -15.83 -48.03 -6.75
N PHE A 139 -16.35 -47.05 -7.51
CA PHE A 139 -17.66 -47.14 -8.17
C PHE A 139 -17.58 -47.64 -9.61
N SER A 140 -16.40 -47.83 -10.17
CA SER A 140 -16.15 -48.37 -11.53
C SER A 140 -15.99 -49.90 -11.55
N ARG A 141 -16.54 -50.61 -10.56
CA ARG A 141 -16.66 -52.06 -10.58
C ARG A 141 -18.05 -52.51 -10.92
#